data_0d5ccf17ccb657468b139961484511e1
#
_entry.id   0d5ccf17ccb657468b139961484511e1
#
_cell.length_a   1.000
_cell.length_b   1.000
_cell.length_c   1.000
_cell.angle_alpha   90.00
_cell.angle_beta   90.00
_cell.angle_gamma   90.00
#
_symmetry.space_group_name_H-M   'P 1'
#
loop_
_entity.id
_entity.type
_entity.pdbx_description
1 polymer ?
#
loop_
_entity_poly.entity_id
_entity_poly.type
_entity_poly.pdbx_seq_one_letter_code
_entity_poly.pdbx_strand_id
1 'polypeptide(L)'
;MKPIQGNTEGFRPAQTIELLNLFPTTMLRGQFDLPHELIAEDCRRLVAKVNKRWPSDYNRNYTTYFDKDVRDETHELPWFSDFTDIAKDTYIEFIRNMYHMNVKDLTRHDIHFYAWISVYNEPHHHPLHNHEQCHVSGTYYVQSNIESQPIKFQNPNILANGVLQTIGDMIPISENELWYGTEGVVDEVHFRNQSGDFLMWPSYLMHEVPRLDYNDDKHDNYERIAISFNFKHNTPIDSNLTGTQLRYRDVIRDE
;
A
#
# COMPACT_ATOMS: atom_id res chain seq x y z
N MET A 1 -3.28 28.39 -5.63
CA MET A 1 -1.84 28.35 -5.32
C MET A 1 -1.35 29.76 -5.07
N LYS A 2 -0.61 30.00 -3.97
CA LYS A 2 0.04 31.32 -3.77
C LYS A 2 1.37 31.31 -4.50
N PRO A 3 1.74 32.37 -5.23
CA PRO A 3 3.03 32.45 -5.89
C PRO A 3 4.17 32.51 -4.85
N ILE A 4 5.23 31.76 -5.10
CA ILE A 4 6.47 31.81 -4.29
C ILE A 4 7.16 33.13 -4.61
N GLN A 5 7.21 34.03 -3.64
CA GLN A 5 8.02 35.26 -3.74
C GLN A 5 9.44 34.93 -3.25
N GLY A 6 10.32 34.64 -4.19
CA GLY A 6 11.75 34.57 -3.93
C GLY A 6 12.41 35.92 -4.20
N ASN A 7 13.15 36.43 -3.22
CA ASN A 7 13.92 37.67 -3.37
C ASN A 7 15.23 37.33 -4.10
N THR A 8 15.28 37.56 -5.41
CA THR A 8 16.49 37.34 -6.22
C THR A 8 16.84 38.62 -6.96
N GLU A 9 17.68 39.47 -6.37
CA GLU A 9 18.32 40.54 -7.11
C GLU A 9 19.15 39.96 -8.27
N GLY A 10 18.71 40.18 -9.50
CA GLY A 10 19.41 39.78 -10.71
C GLY A 10 18.75 38.69 -11.56
N PHE A 11 17.79 37.93 -11.05
CA PHE A 11 17.02 36.98 -11.84
C PHE A 11 15.70 37.64 -12.33
N ARG A 12 15.43 37.60 -13.64
CA ARG A 12 14.08 37.89 -14.13
C ARG A 12 13.20 36.67 -13.83
N PRO A 13 12.17 36.79 -12.97
CA PRO A 13 11.27 35.68 -12.73
C PRO A 13 10.56 35.31 -14.04
N ALA A 14 10.37 34.00 -14.25
CA ALA A 14 9.51 33.53 -15.32
C ALA A 14 8.11 34.13 -15.13
N GLN A 15 7.48 34.57 -16.24
CA GLN A 15 6.16 35.20 -16.19
C GLN A 15 5.06 34.24 -15.74
N THR A 16 5.26 32.95 -15.99
CA THR A 16 4.38 31.84 -15.55
C THR A 16 5.23 30.66 -15.13
N ILE A 17 4.89 30.08 -13.97
CA ILE A 17 5.50 28.83 -13.46
C ILE A 17 4.36 27.87 -13.23
N GLU A 18 4.46 26.68 -13.81
CA GLU A 18 3.54 25.57 -13.61
C GLU A 18 4.30 24.42 -12.95
N LEU A 19 3.73 23.88 -11.86
CA LEU A 19 4.25 22.70 -11.19
C LEU A 19 3.58 21.45 -11.78
N LEU A 20 4.36 20.61 -12.42
CA LEU A 20 3.90 19.32 -12.98
C LEU A 20 4.39 18.17 -12.14
N ASN A 21 3.46 17.33 -11.68
CA ASN A 21 3.79 16.04 -11.05
C ASN A 21 3.90 14.97 -12.14
N LEU A 22 5.11 14.51 -12.41
CA LEU A 22 5.38 13.45 -13.38
C LEU A 22 5.59 12.12 -12.64
N PHE A 23 4.90 11.06 -13.10
CA PHE A 23 5.02 9.70 -12.58
C PHE A 23 4.70 9.55 -11.07
N PRO A 24 3.59 10.13 -10.58
CA PRO A 24 3.20 9.97 -9.19
C PRO A 24 2.87 8.50 -8.90
N THR A 25 3.27 8.01 -7.72
CA THR A 25 2.81 6.71 -7.22
C THR A 25 1.48 6.90 -6.52
N THR A 26 0.42 6.39 -7.12
CA THR A 26 -0.93 6.50 -6.57
C THR A 26 -1.21 5.33 -5.63
N MET A 27 -1.69 5.63 -4.43
CA MET A 27 -2.17 4.68 -3.44
C MET A 27 -3.59 5.05 -3.02
N LEU A 28 -4.35 4.07 -2.55
CA LEU A 28 -5.67 4.27 -1.99
C LEU A 28 -5.66 3.94 -0.49
N ARG A 29 -6.22 4.82 0.32
CA ARG A 29 -6.48 4.60 1.75
C ARG A 29 -7.94 4.85 2.04
N GLY A 30 -8.53 4.02 2.90
CA GLY A 30 -9.91 4.17 3.34
C GLY A 30 -10.20 3.29 4.55
N GLN A 31 -11.50 3.09 4.83
CA GLN A 31 -11.98 2.24 5.90
C GLN A 31 -13.04 1.28 5.37
N PHE A 32 -13.01 0.03 5.86
CA PHE A 32 -14.08 -0.93 5.67
C PHE A 32 -14.90 -1.05 6.95
N ASP A 33 -16.21 -0.93 6.83
CA ASP A 33 -17.14 -1.16 7.94
C ASP A 33 -17.49 -2.64 8.02
N LEU A 34 -16.69 -3.40 8.77
CA LEU A 34 -16.82 -4.84 8.95
C LEU A 34 -16.79 -5.21 10.43
N PRO A 35 -17.29 -6.37 10.83
CA PRO A 35 -17.32 -6.80 12.23
C PRO A 35 -15.92 -7.21 12.74
N HIS A 36 -15.09 -6.23 13.06
CA HIS A 36 -13.66 -6.39 13.36
C HIS A 36 -13.38 -7.43 14.47
N GLU A 37 -14.16 -7.42 15.56
CA GLU A 37 -13.95 -8.35 16.68
C GLU A 37 -14.14 -9.81 16.26
N LEU A 38 -15.23 -10.08 15.52
CA LEU A 38 -15.50 -11.42 14.98
C LEU A 38 -14.39 -11.87 14.02
N ILE A 39 -13.98 -10.97 13.13
CA ILE A 39 -12.91 -11.26 12.16
C ILE A 39 -11.59 -11.52 12.88
N ALA A 40 -11.28 -10.75 13.92
CA ALA A 40 -10.05 -10.91 14.71
C ALA A 40 -9.99 -12.28 15.41
N GLU A 41 -11.10 -12.74 15.98
CA GLU A 41 -11.20 -14.07 16.60
C GLU A 41 -10.93 -15.19 15.58
N ASP A 42 -11.55 -15.10 14.42
CA ASP A 42 -11.33 -16.08 13.34
C ASP A 42 -9.89 -16.04 12.83
N CYS A 43 -9.29 -14.85 12.68
CA CYS A 43 -7.89 -14.70 12.28
C CYS A 43 -6.95 -15.41 13.28
N ARG A 44 -7.13 -15.17 14.58
CA ARG A 44 -6.33 -15.84 15.63
C ARG A 44 -6.50 -17.36 15.58
N ARG A 45 -7.74 -17.82 15.44
CA ARG A 45 -8.06 -19.26 15.38
C ARG A 45 -7.37 -19.94 14.19
N LEU A 46 -7.39 -19.30 13.01
CA LEU A 46 -6.74 -19.85 11.82
C LEU A 46 -5.21 -19.82 11.92
N VAL A 47 -4.63 -18.71 12.36
CA VAL A 47 -3.17 -18.61 12.53
C VAL A 47 -2.67 -19.55 13.64
N ALA A 48 -3.46 -19.81 14.68
CA ALA A 48 -3.11 -20.81 15.69
C ALA A 48 -2.97 -22.22 15.10
N LYS A 49 -3.74 -22.58 14.05
CA LYS A 49 -3.56 -23.86 13.34
C LYS A 49 -2.22 -23.90 12.62
N VAL A 50 -1.84 -22.80 11.95
CA VAL A 50 -0.54 -22.68 11.27
C VAL A 50 0.60 -22.77 12.28
N ASN A 51 0.52 -22.03 13.39
CA ASN A 51 1.52 -22.04 14.44
C ASN A 51 1.70 -23.44 15.06
N LYS A 52 0.61 -24.18 15.26
CA LYS A 52 0.67 -25.57 15.71
C LYS A 52 1.40 -26.49 14.72
N ARG A 53 1.26 -26.23 13.41
CA ARG A 53 1.92 -27.01 12.34
C ARG A 53 3.40 -26.62 12.16
N TRP A 54 3.74 -25.35 12.36
CA TRP A 54 5.07 -24.77 12.10
C TRP A 54 5.62 -24.00 13.32
N PRO A 55 5.68 -24.56 14.53
CA PRO A 55 5.91 -23.82 15.78
C PRO A 55 7.29 -23.17 15.89
N SER A 56 8.26 -23.65 15.12
CA SER A 56 9.65 -23.15 15.13
C SER A 56 10.00 -22.32 13.88
N ASP A 57 9.06 -22.14 12.97
CA ASP A 57 9.30 -21.42 11.70
C ASP A 57 8.71 -20.00 11.76
N TYR A 58 9.55 -19.07 12.06
CA TYR A 58 9.22 -17.64 12.13
C TYR A 58 8.55 -17.08 10.89
N ASN A 59 8.89 -17.59 9.71
CA ASN A 59 8.38 -17.09 8.45
C ASN A 59 7.01 -17.66 8.09
N ARG A 60 6.55 -18.68 8.83
CA ARG A 60 5.31 -19.40 8.51
C ARG A 60 4.28 -19.36 9.61
N ASN A 61 4.70 -19.33 10.88
CA ASN A 61 3.80 -19.56 12.01
C ASN A 61 2.84 -18.40 12.31
N TYR A 62 3.08 -17.20 11.80
CA TYR A 62 2.25 -16.03 12.03
C TYR A 62 1.29 -15.70 10.86
N THR A 63 1.36 -16.46 9.77
CA THR A 63 0.58 -16.14 8.56
C THR A 63 0.02 -17.39 7.89
N THR A 64 -1.18 -17.30 7.33
CA THR A 64 -1.79 -18.36 6.53
C THR A 64 -1.21 -18.44 5.11
N TYR A 65 -0.35 -17.50 4.70
CA TYR A 65 0.19 -17.43 3.35
C TYR A 65 0.83 -18.73 2.87
N PHE A 66 1.61 -19.38 3.72
CA PHE A 66 2.35 -20.61 3.39
C PHE A 66 1.54 -21.90 3.62
N ASP A 67 0.37 -21.82 4.24
CA ASP A 67 -0.48 -22.98 4.54
C ASP A 67 -1.77 -22.91 3.74
N LYS A 68 -1.76 -23.58 2.59
CA LYS A 68 -2.88 -23.56 1.65
C LYS A 68 -4.18 -24.04 2.29
N ASP A 69 -4.14 -25.10 3.08
CA ASP A 69 -5.35 -25.70 3.66
C ASP A 69 -6.00 -24.73 4.64
N VAL A 70 -5.20 -24.11 5.52
CA VAL A 70 -5.70 -23.11 6.48
C VAL A 70 -6.16 -21.84 5.76
N ARG A 71 -5.44 -21.42 4.72
CA ARG A 71 -5.85 -20.27 3.93
C ARG A 71 -7.17 -20.52 3.21
N ASP A 72 -7.38 -21.70 2.66
CA ASP A 72 -8.62 -22.03 1.98
C ASP A 72 -9.82 -22.07 2.96
N GLU A 73 -9.62 -22.44 4.23
CA GLU A 73 -10.66 -22.34 5.27
C GLU A 73 -11.14 -20.88 5.47
N THR A 74 -10.31 -19.87 5.18
CA THR A 74 -10.71 -18.46 5.27
C THR A 74 -11.87 -18.15 4.34
N HIS A 75 -11.91 -18.79 3.18
CA HIS A 75 -12.95 -18.58 2.17
C HIS A 75 -14.32 -19.11 2.60
N GLU A 76 -14.38 -19.99 3.58
CA GLU A 76 -15.61 -20.57 4.12
C GLU A 76 -16.23 -19.74 5.25
N LEU A 77 -15.53 -18.68 5.70
CA LEU A 77 -16.00 -17.82 6.77
C LEU A 77 -17.12 -16.90 6.30
N PRO A 78 -18.19 -16.72 7.09
CA PRO A 78 -19.35 -15.95 6.66
C PRO A 78 -19.05 -14.52 6.19
N TRP A 79 -18.12 -13.83 6.88
CA TRP A 79 -17.73 -12.46 6.58
C TRP A 79 -16.81 -12.33 5.35
N PHE A 80 -16.19 -13.43 4.91
CA PHE A 80 -15.17 -13.37 3.86
C PHE A 80 -15.76 -13.04 2.48
N SER A 81 -17.00 -13.44 2.22
CA SER A 81 -17.71 -13.06 0.99
C SER A 81 -17.92 -11.54 0.92
N ASP A 82 -18.42 -10.95 2.00
CA ASP A 82 -18.67 -9.50 2.08
C ASP A 82 -17.36 -8.72 1.96
N PHE A 83 -16.31 -9.15 2.67
CA PHE A 83 -14.97 -8.58 2.54
C PHE A 83 -14.46 -8.63 1.10
N THR A 84 -14.59 -9.79 0.45
CA THR A 84 -14.14 -9.98 -0.95
C THR A 84 -14.89 -9.06 -1.91
N ASP A 85 -16.18 -8.92 -1.73
CA ASP A 85 -17.03 -8.08 -2.58
C ASP A 85 -16.68 -6.60 -2.45
N ILE A 86 -16.54 -6.10 -1.21
CA ILE A 86 -16.12 -4.73 -0.93
C ILE A 86 -14.72 -4.47 -1.50
N ALA A 87 -13.79 -5.39 -1.29
CA ALA A 87 -12.43 -5.25 -1.77
C ALA A 87 -12.35 -5.23 -3.30
N LYS A 88 -13.12 -6.06 -4.00
CA LYS A 88 -13.18 -6.08 -5.47
C LYS A 88 -13.83 -4.81 -6.05
N ASP A 89 -14.89 -4.30 -5.44
CA ASP A 89 -15.51 -3.04 -5.87
C ASP A 89 -14.53 -1.88 -5.70
N THR A 90 -13.85 -1.83 -4.56
CA THR A 90 -12.81 -0.83 -4.28
C THR A 90 -11.66 -0.93 -5.28
N TYR A 91 -11.25 -2.15 -5.66
CA TYR A 91 -10.25 -2.36 -6.71
C TYR A 91 -10.70 -1.81 -8.06
N ILE A 92 -11.95 -2.07 -8.48
CA ILE A 92 -12.49 -1.56 -9.74
C ILE A 92 -12.44 -0.03 -9.77
N GLU A 93 -12.87 0.63 -8.69
CA GLU A 93 -12.81 2.08 -8.56
C GLU A 93 -11.37 2.60 -8.57
N PHE A 94 -10.44 1.89 -7.90
CA PHE A 94 -9.04 2.27 -7.89
C PHE A 94 -8.42 2.22 -9.30
N ILE A 95 -8.69 1.16 -10.06
CA ILE A 95 -8.19 1.03 -11.44
C ILE A 95 -8.77 2.12 -12.36
N ARG A 96 -10.06 2.43 -12.22
CA ARG A 96 -10.69 3.52 -12.98
C ARG A 96 -10.00 4.87 -12.75
N ASN A 97 -9.76 5.18 -11.49
CA ASN A 97 -9.20 6.47 -11.09
C ASN A 97 -7.69 6.56 -11.34
N MET A 98 -6.95 5.49 -11.08
CA MET A 98 -5.49 5.47 -11.17
C MET A 98 -4.99 5.44 -12.63
N TYR A 99 -5.62 4.63 -13.47
CA TYR A 99 -5.16 4.42 -14.83
C TYR A 99 -6.02 5.11 -15.89
N HIS A 100 -7.09 5.80 -15.48
CA HIS A 100 -8.09 6.37 -16.39
C HIS A 100 -8.57 5.36 -17.44
N MET A 101 -8.54 4.07 -17.08
CA MET A 101 -8.88 2.99 -17.98
C MET A 101 -10.39 2.91 -18.13
N ASN A 102 -10.83 2.66 -19.36
CA ASN A 102 -12.21 2.30 -19.60
C ASN A 102 -12.43 0.84 -19.16
N VAL A 103 -12.74 0.67 -17.87
CA VAL A 103 -13.03 -0.64 -17.26
C VAL A 103 -14.53 -0.91 -17.17
N LYS A 104 -15.32 -0.36 -18.11
CA LYS A 104 -16.78 -0.49 -18.09
C LYS A 104 -17.25 -1.94 -18.02
N ASP A 105 -16.51 -2.83 -18.65
CA ASP A 105 -16.85 -4.24 -18.74
C ASP A 105 -16.17 -5.08 -17.65
N LEU A 106 -15.32 -4.49 -16.79
CA LEU A 106 -14.70 -5.21 -15.69
C LEU A 106 -15.71 -5.43 -14.56
N THR A 107 -15.99 -6.67 -14.28
CA THR A 107 -16.88 -7.11 -13.20
C THR A 107 -16.09 -7.82 -12.09
N ARG A 108 -16.72 -8.03 -10.94
CA ARG A 108 -16.11 -8.81 -9.84
C ARG A 108 -15.70 -10.22 -10.27
N HIS A 109 -16.38 -10.82 -11.27
CA HIS A 109 -16.08 -12.16 -11.77
C HIS A 109 -14.78 -12.25 -12.57
N ASP A 110 -14.36 -11.12 -13.17
CA ASP A 110 -13.12 -11.05 -13.95
C ASP A 110 -11.89 -10.87 -13.09
N ILE A 111 -12.09 -10.64 -11.78
CA ILE A 111 -11.02 -10.33 -10.82
C ILE A 111 -10.63 -11.57 -10.05
N HIS A 112 -9.39 -11.98 -10.22
CA HIS A 112 -8.75 -12.95 -9.35
C HIS A 112 -8.33 -12.25 -8.05
N PHE A 113 -8.88 -12.71 -6.95
CA PHE A 113 -8.62 -12.23 -5.60
C PHE A 113 -7.90 -13.31 -4.81
N TYR A 114 -6.82 -12.94 -4.18
CA TYR A 114 -6.04 -13.83 -3.34
C TYR A 114 -5.74 -13.13 -2.02
N ALA A 115 -6.16 -13.73 -0.91
CA ALA A 115 -6.00 -13.13 0.40
C ALA A 115 -5.38 -14.11 1.41
N TRP A 116 -4.69 -13.56 2.40
CA TRP A 116 -4.13 -14.32 3.52
C TRP A 116 -4.14 -13.47 4.80
N ILE A 117 -4.20 -14.15 5.91
CA ILE A 117 -4.22 -13.56 7.25
C ILE A 117 -2.80 -13.54 7.81
N SER A 118 -2.46 -12.46 8.53
CA SER A 118 -1.24 -12.38 9.33
C SER A 118 -1.58 -11.82 10.71
N VAL A 119 -1.11 -12.49 11.76
CA VAL A 119 -1.20 -12.06 13.15
C VAL A 119 0.20 -11.79 13.65
N TYR A 120 0.56 -10.51 13.67
CA TYR A 120 1.87 -10.08 14.12
C TYR A 120 1.84 -9.90 15.62
N ASN A 121 2.58 -10.77 16.30
CA ASN A 121 3.04 -10.58 17.67
C ASN A 121 4.53 -10.29 17.59
N GLU A 122 5.11 -9.86 18.74
CA GLU A 122 6.55 -9.90 18.85
C GLU A 122 7.09 -11.29 18.45
N PRO A 123 8.07 -11.39 17.71
CA PRO A 123 9.02 -10.57 16.97
C PRO A 123 8.78 -10.61 15.47
N HIS A 124 7.55 -10.80 15.05
CA HIS A 124 7.22 -11.00 13.64
C HIS A 124 7.50 -9.74 12.82
N HIS A 125 8.01 -9.92 11.65
CA HIS A 125 8.25 -8.87 10.66
C HIS A 125 8.05 -9.45 9.26
N HIS A 126 7.89 -8.56 8.28
CA HIS A 126 7.84 -8.97 6.88
C HIS A 126 8.93 -8.17 6.14
N PRO A 127 9.97 -8.84 5.62
CA PRO A 127 11.07 -8.16 4.97
C PRO A 127 10.63 -7.43 3.69
N LEU A 128 11.47 -6.52 3.22
CA LEU A 128 11.22 -5.74 2.02
C LEU A 128 10.95 -6.62 0.80
N HIS A 129 9.83 -6.42 0.14
CA HIS A 129 9.38 -7.20 -1.00
C HIS A 129 8.37 -6.43 -1.87
N ASN A 130 8.03 -6.98 -3.02
CA ASN A 130 6.90 -6.60 -3.86
C ASN A 130 6.09 -7.83 -4.24
N HIS A 131 5.00 -7.65 -4.97
CA HIS A 131 4.15 -8.75 -5.41
C HIS A 131 4.18 -8.85 -6.93
N GLU A 132 5.06 -9.69 -7.43
CA GLU A 132 5.12 -10.00 -8.86
C GLU A 132 3.82 -10.69 -9.34
N GLN A 133 3.48 -10.49 -10.61
CA GLN A 133 2.30 -11.09 -11.27
C GLN A 133 0.92 -10.60 -10.78
N CYS A 134 0.88 -9.59 -9.92
CA CYS A 134 -0.33 -8.93 -9.49
C CYS A 134 -0.38 -7.49 -10.01
N HIS A 135 -1.57 -6.89 -10.08
CA HIS A 135 -1.72 -5.49 -10.52
C HIS A 135 -1.75 -4.53 -9.34
N VAL A 136 -2.53 -4.90 -8.32
CA VAL A 136 -2.70 -4.14 -7.10
C VAL A 136 -2.59 -5.09 -5.92
N SER A 137 -1.90 -4.66 -4.90
CA SER A 137 -1.83 -5.29 -3.59
C SER A 137 -2.52 -4.41 -2.55
N GLY A 138 -2.93 -5.01 -1.46
CA GLY A 138 -3.55 -4.27 -0.37
C GLY A 138 -3.49 -5.00 0.96
N THR A 139 -3.84 -4.26 1.99
CA THR A 139 -3.95 -4.77 3.35
C THR A 139 -5.12 -4.11 4.05
N TYR A 140 -5.94 -4.91 4.70
CA TYR A 140 -7.00 -4.50 5.62
C TYR A 140 -6.57 -4.79 7.05
N TYR A 141 -6.66 -3.79 7.91
CA TYR A 141 -6.24 -3.87 9.32
C TYR A 141 -7.44 -4.22 10.19
N VAL A 142 -7.57 -5.51 10.50
CA VAL A 142 -8.63 -6.02 11.37
C VAL A 142 -8.44 -5.50 12.79
N GLN A 143 -7.20 -5.58 13.29
CA GLN A 143 -6.79 -5.04 14.58
C GLN A 143 -5.45 -4.34 14.44
N SER A 144 -5.42 -3.07 14.76
CA SER A 144 -4.21 -2.25 14.74
C SER A 144 -4.45 -0.96 15.52
N ASN A 145 -3.37 -0.31 15.94
CA ASN A 145 -3.39 1.02 16.53
C ASN A 145 -2.16 1.82 16.10
N ILE A 146 -2.09 3.08 16.47
CA ILE A 146 -1.01 3.98 16.06
C ILE A 146 0.39 3.53 16.53
N GLU A 147 0.46 2.71 17.58
CA GLU A 147 1.70 2.18 18.14
C GLU A 147 2.10 0.83 17.52
N SER A 148 1.20 0.22 16.75
CA SER A 148 1.49 -1.01 16.00
C SER A 148 2.56 -0.75 14.93
N GLN A 149 3.21 -1.83 14.50
CA GLN A 149 4.18 -1.79 13.41
C GLN A 149 3.60 -1.09 12.17
N PRO A 150 4.26 -0.05 11.63
CA PRO A 150 3.83 0.56 10.39
C PRO A 150 4.04 -0.40 9.21
N ILE A 151 3.35 -0.16 8.12
CA ILE A 151 3.83 -0.61 6.82
C ILE A 151 4.68 0.50 6.21
N LYS A 152 5.84 0.15 5.71
CA LYS A 152 6.79 1.08 5.06
C LYS A 152 6.81 0.82 3.56
N PHE A 153 6.84 1.88 2.78
CA PHE A 153 7.00 1.84 1.33
C PHE A 153 8.27 2.57 0.94
N GLN A 154 9.05 1.96 0.06
CA GLN A 154 10.20 2.63 -0.54
C GLN A 154 9.80 3.48 -1.73
N ASN A 155 10.46 4.62 -1.88
CA ASN A 155 10.33 5.45 -3.07
C ASN A 155 10.79 4.65 -4.30
N PRO A 156 9.93 4.44 -5.32
CA PRO A 156 10.29 3.67 -6.50
C PRO A 156 11.32 4.38 -7.38
N ASN A 157 11.55 5.67 -7.19
CA ASN A 157 12.53 6.45 -7.94
C ASN A 157 13.91 6.38 -7.28
N ILE A 158 14.57 5.26 -7.40
CA ILE A 158 15.89 4.98 -6.78
C ILE A 158 16.97 5.98 -7.21
N LEU A 159 16.90 6.49 -8.45
CA LEU A 159 17.89 7.46 -8.94
C LEU A 159 17.74 8.84 -8.31
N ALA A 160 16.52 9.19 -7.89
CA ALA A 160 16.28 10.44 -7.16
C ALA A 160 16.86 10.38 -5.74
N ASN A 161 16.84 9.22 -5.08
CA ASN A 161 17.24 9.06 -3.69
C ASN A 161 18.66 9.57 -3.42
N GLY A 162 19.64 9.23 -4.27
CA GLY A 162 21.02 9.69 -4.10
C GLY A 162 21.21 11.19 -4.27
N VAL A 163 20.46 11.82 -5.19
CA VAL A 163 20.49 13.28 -5.41
C VAL A 163 19.79 14.00 -4.26
N LEU A 164 18.67 13.45 -3.78
CA LEU A 164 17.87 14.04 -2.72
C LEU A 164 18.55 13.95 -1.36
N GLN A 165 19.29 12.88 -1.07
CA GLN A 165 20.10 12.75 0.11
C GLN A 165 21.18 13.86 0.15
N THR A 166 21.84 14.12 -0.98
CA THR A 166 22.81 15.21 -1.10
C THR A 166 22.18 16.59 -0.91
N ILE A 167 20.96 16.80 -1.38
CA ILE A 167 20.21 18.05 -1.19
C ILE A 167 19.73 18.17 0.27
N GLY A 168 19.26 17.07 0.87
CA GLY A 168 18.82 17.02 2.27
C GLY A 168 19.94 17.38 3.25
N ASP A 169 21.16 16.94 2.97
CA ASP A 169 22.35 17.30 3.77
C ASP A 169 22.73 18.80 3.64
N MET A 170 22.32 19.45 2.56
CA MET A 170 22.61 20.86 2.29
C MET A 170 21.56 21.83 2.78
N ILE A 171 20.32 21.40 2.98
CA ILE A 171 19.19 22.25 3.36
C ILE A 171 18.63 21.74 4.67
N PRO A 172 18.85 22.42 5.81
CA PRO A 172 18.17 22.11 7.06
C PRO A 172 16.67 22.40 6.90
N ILE A 173 15.90 21.38 6.56
CA ILE A 173 14.44 21.46 6.49
C ILE A 173 13.92 21.29 7.91
N SER A 174 13.15 22.25 8.41
CA SER A 174 12.49 22.11 9.71
C SER A 174 11.48 20.97 9.65
N GLU A 175 11.37 20.16 10.69
CA GLU A 175 10.47 18.99 10.75
C GLU A 175 8.99 19.33 10.43
N ASN A 176 8.59 20.59 10.57
CA ASN A 176 7.24 21.07 10.30
C ASN A 176 6.99 21.46 8.82
N GLU A 177 8.04 21.63 8.02
CA GLU A 177 7.92 22.06 6.62
C GLU A 177 7.97 20.90 5.62
N LEU A 178 8.35 19.70 6.08
CA LEU A 178 8.45 18.48 5.27
C LEU A 178 7.12 17.98 4.70
N TRP A 179 5.97 18.44 5.22
CA TRP A 179 4.66 17.88 4.88
C TRP A 179 4.02 18.41 3.59
N TYR A 180 4.50 19.52 3.05
CA TYR A 180 3.89 20.15 1.88
C TYR A 180 4.90 20.38 0.77
N GLY A 181 5.01 19.44 -0.15
CA GLY A 181 5.76 19.59 -1.41
C GLY A 181 7.06 18.78 -1.51
N THR A 182 7.36 17.93 -0.51
CA THR A 182 8.53 17.05 -0.51
C THR A 182 8.20 15.59 -0.79
N GLU A 183 6.99 15.29 -1.24
CA GLU A 183 6.51 13.93 -1.52
C GLU A 183 7.39 13.16 -2.53
N GLY A 184 8.26 13.86 -3.27
CA GLY A 184 9.26 13.26 -4.15
C GLY A 184 10.68 13.17 -3.55
N VAL A 185 10.86 13.61 -2.31
CA VAL A 185 12.20 13.77 -1.68
C VAL A 185 12.47 12.74 -0.59
N VAL A 186 11.45 12.00 -0.15
CA VAL A 186 11.61 10.99 0.90
C VAL A 186 11.96 9.62 0.34
N ASP A 187 12.88 8.93 0.99
CA ASP A 187 13.30 7.58 0.62
C ASP A 187 12.24 6.53 0.93
N GLU A 188 11.49 6.75 2.01
CA GLU A 188 10.44 5.84 2.45
C GLU A 188 9.26 6.58 3.10
N VAL A 189 8.08 6.00 3.01
CA VAL A 189 6.86 6.49 3.65
C VAL A 189 6.31 5.42 4.59
N HIS A 190 5.97 5.82 5.80
CA HIS A 190 5.43 4.95 6.85
C HIS A 190 3.96 5.21 7.06
N PHE A 191 3.13 4.19 6.91
CA PHE A 191 1.72 4.25 7.24
C PHE A 191 1.45 3.55 8.57
N ARG A 192 0.97 4.32 9.54
CA ARG A 192 0.39 3.81 10.79
C ARG A 192 -1.11 3.76 10.62
N ASN A 193 -1.70 2.60 10.82
CA ASN A 193 -3.10 2.35 10.53
C ASN A 193 -3.84 1.93 11.80
N GLN A 194 -5.12 2.23 11.84
CA GLN A 194 -6.03 1.80 12.91
C GLN A 194 -6.88 0.63 12.44
N SER A 195 -7.56 -0.02 13.37
CA SER A 195 -8.54 -1.05 13.03
C SER A 195 -9.60 -0.47 12.09
N GLY A 196 -9.95 -1.21 11.05
CA GLY A 196 -10.85 -0.77 9.98
C GLY A 196 -10.18 -0.10 8.79
N ASP A 197 -8.97 0.42 8.94
CA ASP A 197 -8.24 1.00 7.81
C ASP A 197 -7.89 -0.07 6.77
N PHE A 198 -7.85 0.35 5.51
CA PHE A 198 -7.21 -0.42 4.45
C PHE A 198 -6.30 0.46 3.60
N LEU A 199 -5.32 -0.18 2.98
CA LEU A 199 -4.46 0.40 1.96
C LEU A 199 -4.50 -0.47 0.71
N MET A 200 -4.45 0.17 -0.47
CA MET A 200 -4.19 -0.48 -1.76
C MET A 200 -3.11 0.28 -2.52
N TRP A 201 -2.22 -0.44 -3.19
CA TRP A 201 -1.10 0.13 -3.91
C TRP A 201 -0.73 -0.72 -5.13
N PRO A 202 -0.05 -0.14 -6.14
CA PRO A 202 0.49 -0.91 -7.26
C PRO A 202 1.44 -2.00 -6.77
N SER A 203 1.23 -3.23 -7.21
CA SER A 203 1.95 -4.40 -6.67
C SER A 203 3.46 -4.37 -6.86
N TYR A 204 3.98 -3.53 -7.77
CA TYR A 204 5.42 -3.35 -7.96
C TYR A 204 6.10 -2.55 -6.84
N LEU A 205 5.31 -1.83 -6.01
CA LEU A 205 5.86 -0.94 -5.00
C LEU A 205 6.47 -1.76 -3.85
N MET A 206 7.77 -1.53 -3.62
CA MET A 206 8.51 -2.20 -2.56
C MET A 206 8.02 -1.76 -1.19
N HIS A 207 7.74 -2.73 -0.32
CA HIS A 207 7.22 -2.47 1.02
C HIS A 207 7.67 -3.52 2.03
N GLU A 208 7.60 -3.15 3.30
CA GLU A 208 7.95 -4.02 4.43
C GLU A 208 7.08 -3.74 5.66
N VAL A 209 7.04 -4.69 6.58
CA VAL A 209 6.62 -4.49 7.96
C VAL A 209 7.86 -4.67 8.83
N PRO A 210 8.45 -3.58 9.38
CA PRO A 210 9.69 -3.67 10.13
C PRO A 210 9.50 -4.46 11.43
N ARG A 211 10.60 -4.98 11.97
CA ARG A 211 10.62 -5.48 13.33
C ARG A 211 10.41 -4.32 14.30
N LEU A 212 9.66 -4.54 15.38
CA LEU A 212 9.64 -3.58 16.48
C LEU A 212 10.99 -3.63 17.23
N ASP A 213 11.56 -2.46 17.50
CA ASP A 213 12.74 -2.35 18.35
C ASP A 213 12.31 -2.45 19.82
N TYR A 214 12.78 -3.49 20.50
CA TYR A 214 12.40 -3.91 21.86
C TYR A 214 12.93 -3.06 23.01
N ASN A 215 13.59 -1.95 22.73
CA ASN A 215 14.18 -1.13 23.79
C ASN A 215 13.20 -0.25 24.56
N ASP A 216 11.92 -0.38 24.27
CA ASP A 216 10.88 0.42 24.92
C ASP A 216 9.92 -0.50 25.68
N ASP A 217 9.93 -0.45 27.02
CA ASP A 217 9.07 -1.22 27.94
C ASP A 217 7.55 -0.99 27.73
N LYS A 218 7.19 -0.27 26.66
CA LYS A 218 5.82 0.10 26.33
C LYS A 218 5.10 -0.86 25.37
N HIS A 219 5.79 -1.85 24.82
CA HIS A 219 5.24 -2.68 23.74
C HIS A 219 4.64 -4.02 24.18
N ASP A 220 4.36 -4.18 25.46
CA ASP A 220 4.01 -5.47 26.07
C ASP A 220 2.70 -6.13 25.59
N ASN A 221 1.93 -5.61 24.64
CA ASN A 221 0.68 -6.24 24.21
C ASN A 221 0.15 -5.82 22.83
N TYR A 222 0.98 -5.48 21.85
CA TYR A 222 0.44 -5.05 20.54
C TYR A 222 0.36 -6.18 19.54
N GLU A 223 -0.79 -6.84 19.53
CA GLU A 223 -1.15 -7.73 18.44
C GLU A 223 -1.66 -6.89 17.25
N ARG A 224 -1.05 -7.04 16.08
CA ARG A 224 -1.52 -6.49 14.82
C ARG A 224 -2.09 -7.61 13.97
N ILE A 225 -3.36 -7.52 13.60
CA ILE A 225 -4.04 -8.49 12.74
C ILE A 225 -4.35 -7.81 11.42
N ALA A 226 -3.88 -8.40 10.34
CA ALA A 226 -4.07 -7.88 9.00
C ALA A 226 -4.50 -8.99 8.03
N ILE A 227 -5.37 -8.64 7.08
CA ILE A 227 -5.70 -9.45 5.92
C ILE A 227 -5.05 -8.77 4.73
N SER A 228 -3.98 -9.39 4.22
CA SER A 228 -3.32 -8.93 3.00
C SER A 228 -3.93 -9.59 1.79
N PHE A 229 -3.97 -8.89 0.67
CA PHE A 229 -4.61 -9.39 -0.53
C PHE A 229 -3.96 -8.84 -1.81
N ASN A 230 -4.15 -9.60 -2.88
CA ASN A 230 -3.70 -9.27 -4.21
C ASN A 230 -4.83 -9.37 -5.23
N PHE A 231 -4.78 -8.48 -6.21
CA PHE A 231 -5.70 -8.47 -7.35
C PHE A 231 -4.98 -8.67 -8.67
N LYS A 232 -5.63 -9.46 -9.52
CA LYS A 232 -5.27 -9.60 -10.93
C LYS A 232 -6.54 -9.75 -11.74
N HIS A 233 -6.59 -9.18 -12.92
CA HIS A 233 -7.63 -9.44 -13.91
C HIS A 233 -6.99 -9.74 -15.27
N ASN A 234 -7.70 -10.51 -16.07
CA ASN A 234 -7.25 -10.87 -17.42
C ASN A 234 -8.02 -10.13 -18.52
N THR A 235 -8.81 -9.11 -18.14
CA THR A 235 -9.55 -8.31 -19.11
C THR A 235 -8.54 -7.61 -20.03
N PRO A 236 -8.62 -7.79 -21.34
CA PRO A 236 -7.75 -7.08 -22.26
C PRO A 236 -7.95 -5.58 -22.06
N ILE A 237 -6.86 -4.85 -21.99
CA ILE A 237 -6.87 -3.39 -22.16
C ILE A 237 -7.53 -3.15 -23.52
N ASP A 238 -8.43 -2.19 -23.60
CA ASP A 238 -9.16 -1.86 -24.82
C ASP A 238 -8.23 -1.97 -26.04
N SER A 239 -8.53 -2.95 -26.91
CA SER A 239 -7.70 -3.28 -28.09
C SER A 239 -7.63 -2.13 -29.10
N ASN A 240 -8.42 -1.07 -28.91
CA ASN A 240 -8.36 0.13 -29.72
C ASN A 240 -7.17 1.04 -29.37
N LEU A 241 -6.51 0.82 -28.21
CA LEU A 241 -5.28 1.51 -27.88
C LEU A 241 -4.09 0.77 -28.50
N THR A 242 -3.44 1.38 -29.47
CA THR A 242 -2.20 0.84 -30.03
C THR A 242 -1.10 0.85 -28.96
N GLY A 243 -0.19 -0.11 -28.98
CA GLY A 243 0.91 -0.19 -28.00
C GLY A 243 1.74 1.09 -27.88
N THR A 244 1.71 1.96 -28.87
CA THR A 244 2.35 3.28 -28.87
C THR A 244 1.56 4.28 -27.99
N GLN A 245 0.24 4.25 -28.02
CA GLN A 245 -0.62 5.14 -27.23
C GLN A 245 -0.55 4.86 -25.71
N LEU A 246 -0.11 3.65 -25.34
CA LEU A 246 0.09 3.27 -23.94
C LEU A 246 1.47 3.68 -23.41
N ARG A 247 2.43 4.05 -24.28
CA ARG A 247 3.82 4.27 -23.87
C ARG A 247 4.18 5.71 -23.56
N TYR A 248 3.40 6.67 -24.04
CA TYR A 248 3.63 8.09 -23.75
C TYR A 248 2.34 8.89 -23.84
N ARG A 249 2.32 10.01 -23.17
CA ARG A 249 1.25 11.02 -23.19
C ARG A 249 1.88 12.36 -23.58
N ASP A 250 1.32 12.99 -24.57
CA ASP A 250 1.69 14.35 -24.91
C ASP A 250 1.09 15.32 -23.88
N VAL A 251 1.92 16.20 -23.35
CA VAL A 251 1.46 17.31 -22.51
C VAL A 251 1.33 18.52 -23.43
N ILE A 252 0.09 18.83 -23.82
CA ILE A 252 -0.21 20.00 -24.66
C ILE A 252 -0.64 21.14 -23.73
N ARG A 253 -0.08 22.34 -23.94
CA ARG A 253 -0.62 23.53 -23.30
C ARG A 253 -1.97 23.85 -23.96
N ASP A 254 -3.01 23.97 -23.14
CA ASP A 254 -4.26 24.59 -23.58
C ASP A 254 -3.95 26.07 -23.82
N GLU A 255 -4.19 26.56 -25.04
CA GLU A 255 -4.03 27.97 -25.44
C GLU A 255 -5.10 28.87 -24.82
#